data_fb6b3a8f5bb2bd75092cca9162907912
#
_entry.id   fb6b3a8f5bb2bd75092cca9162907912
#
_cell.length_a   1.000
_cell.length_b   1.000
_cell.length_c   1.000
_cell.angle_alpha   90.00
_cell.angle_beta   90.00
_cell.angle_gamma   90.00
#
_symmetry.space_group_name_H-M   'P 1'
#
loop_
_entity.id
_entity.type
_entity.pdbx_description
1 polymer ?
#
loop_
_entity_poly.entity_id
_entity_poly.type
_entity_poly.pdbx_seq_one_letter_code
_entity_poly.pdbx_strand_id
1 'polypeptide(L)'
;MPSGRGRSFLAAQTQRAVANQRVFLYLAVTTLLVGLLAGFVVTLVDKQDFPTFGDGLWWAIVTLGTVGYGDIVPHTAWGRVVGSLVIVFGVTFIAFLTAIVTSAFVSAAEQRARVVEQQREEASEEETRKLLRSLQTQLEAIEAKLDAR
;
A
#
# COMPACT_ATOMS: atom_id res chain seq x y z
N MET A 1 21.30 -24.48 -16.25
CA MET A 1 20.10 -24.67 -15.43
C MET A 1 19.71 -23.31 -14.86
N PRO A 2 18.60 -22.69 -15.25
CA PRO A 2 18.21 -21.38 -14.72
C PRO A 2 17.73 -21.53 -13.28
N SER A 3 18.37 -20.79 -12.40
CA SER A 3 18.21 -20.83 -10.95
C SER A 3 16.79 -20.55 -10.50
N GLY A 4 16.25 -21.42 -9.63
CA GLY A 4 14.91 -21.34 -9.05
C GLY A 4 14.65 -20.12 -8.14
N ARG A 5 15.60 -19.20 -8.00
CA ARG A 5 15.48 -17.96 -7.20
C ARG A 5 14.53 -16.92 -7.78
N GLY A 6 14.41 -16.83 -9.12
CA GLY A 6 13.50 -15.87 -9.75
C GLY A 6 12.02 -16.22 -9.57
N ARG A 7 11.69 -17.50 -9.51
CA ARG A 7 10.29 -17.97 -9.37
C ARG A 7 9.73 -17.75 -7.96
N SER A 8 10.56 -17.91 -6.93
CA SER A 8 10.15 -17.67 -5.55
C SER A 8 9.96 -16.19 -5.24
N PHE A 9 10.73 -15.32 -5.90
CA PHE A 9 10.64 -13.87 -5.73
C PHE A 9 9.35 -13.32 -6.36
N LEU A 10 9.00 -13.74 -7.57
CA LEU A 10 7.76 -13.36 -8.24
C LEU A 10 6.51 -13.88 -7.49
N ALA A 11 6.58 -15.10 -6.96
CA ALA A 11 5.49 -15.66 -6.15
C ALA A 11 5.28 -14.90 -4.84
N ALA A 12 6.34 -14.47 -4.16
CA ALA A 12 6.23 -13.67 -2.94
C ALA A 12 5.67 -12.25 -3.23
N GLN A 13 5.98 -11.71 -4.39
CA GLN A 13 5.53 -10.39 -4.82
C GLN A 13 4.04 -10.38 -5.19
N THR A 14 3.57 -11.42 -5.89
CA THR A 14 2.15 -11.59 -6.20
C THR A 14 1.32 -11.88 -4.96
N GLN A 15 1.83 -12.64 -3.99
CA GLN A 15 1.14 -12.87 -2.72
C GLN A 15 0.96 -11.59 -1.91
N ARG A 16 1.94 -10.69 -1.87
CA ARG A 16 1.82 -9.40 -1.17
C ARG A 16 0.81 -8.47 -1.85
N ALA A 17 0.80 -8.41 -3.17
CA ALA A 17 -0.17 -7.61 -3.93
C ALA A 17 -1.61 -8.10 -3.72
N VAL A 18 -1.83 -9.43 -3.75
CA VAL A 18 -3.14 -10.05 -3.51
C VAL A 18 -3.58 -9.89 -2.05
N ALA A 19 -2.66 -10.00 -1.08
CA ALA A 19 -2.96 -9.76 0.33
C ALA A 19 -3.39 -8.31 0.57
N ASN A 20 -2.72 -7.35 -0.06
CA ASN A 20 -3.05 -5.93 0.06
C ASN A 20 -4.43 -5.60 -0.54
N GLN A 21 -4.79 -6.21 -1.66
CA GLN A 21 -6.10 -6.05 -2.29
C GLN A 21 -7.24 -6.65 -1.44
N ARG A 22 -7.02 -7.79 -0.81
CA ARG A 22 -8.00 -8.40 0.11
C ARG A 22 -8.21 -7.54 1.35
N VAL A 23 -7.14 -7.05 1.96
CA VAL A 23 -7.21 -6.14 3.12
C VAL A 23 -8.00 -4.88 2.77
N PHE A 24 -7.73 -4.26 1.62
CA PHE A 24 -8.49 -3.12 1.14
C PHE A 24 -9.99 -3.43 0.99
N LEU A 25 -10.32 -4.56 0.37
CA LEU A 25 -11.71 -4.99 0.18
C LEU A 25 -12.41 -5.23 1.54
N TYR A 26 -11.74 -5.91 2.49
CA TYR A 26 -12.30 -6.10 3.83
C TYR A 26 -12.56 -4.77 4.54
N LEU A 27 -11.62 -3.83 4.49
CA LEU A 27 -11.79 -2.51 5.08
C LEU A 27 -12.94 -1.74 4.43
N ALA A 28 -13.05 -1.73 3.10
CA ALA A 28 -14.11 -1.06 2.38
C ALA A 28 -15.49 -1.65 2.72
N VAL A 29 -15.60 -2.98 2.71
CA VAL A 29 -16.85 -3.68 3.05
C VAL A 29 -17.23 -3.43 4.52
N THR A 30 -16.27 -3.52 5.44
CA THR A 30 -16.52 -3.27 6.86
C THR A 30 -17.00 -1.83 7.08
N THR A 31 -16.36 -0.85 6.44
CA THR A 31 -16.77 0.56 6.56
C THR A 31 -18.15 0.81 5.98
N LEU A 32 -18.46 0.18 4.84
CA LEU A 32 -19.81 0.25 4.26
C LEU A 32 -20.86 -0.34 5.20
N LEU A 33 -20.59 -1.51 5.77
CA LEU A 33 -21.50 -2.16 6.73
C LEU A 33 -21.68 -1.31 8.01
N VAL A 34 -20.60 -0.73 8.52
CA VAL A 34 -20.66 0.18 9.68
C VAL A 34 -21.52 1.41 9.34
N GLY A 35 -21.35 2.01 8.15
CA GLY A 35 -22.17 3.13 7.71
C GLY A 35 -23.66 2.81 7.59
N LEU A 36 -23.98 1.67 6.96
CA LEU A 36 -25.37 1.19 6.83
C LEU A 36 -26.00 0.92 8.21
N LEU A 37 -25.25 0.24 9.08
CA LEU A 37 -25.71 -0.07 10.44
C LEU A 37 -25.89 1.20 11.27
N ALA A 38 -24.94 2.11 11.24
CA ALA A 38 -25.00 3.37 11.97
C ALA A 38 -26.16 4.25 11.48
N GLY A 39 -26.33 4.35 10.15
CA GLY A 39 -27.47 5.04 9.54
C GLY A 39 -28.82 4.45 9.99
N PHE A 40 -28.92 3.13 10.06
CA PHE A 40 -30.12 2.46 10.57
C PHE A 40 -30.33 2.71 12.08
N VAL A 41 -29.28 2.51 12.90
CA VAL A 41 -29.40 2.68 14.35
C VAL A 41 -29.74 4.11 14.74
N VAL A 42 -29.14 5.12 14.10
CA VAL A 42 -29.45 6.52 14.41
C VAL A 42 -30.90 6.87 14.16
N THR A 43 -31.53 6.31 13.11
CA THR A 43 -32.99 6.52 12.85
C THR A 43 -33.87 5.91 13.90
N LEU A 44 -33.40 4.93 14.67
CA LEU A 44 -34.15 4.32 15.76
C LEU A 44 -34.02 5.11 17.07
N VAL A 45 -32.81 5.65 17.34
CA VAL A 45 -32.51 6.29 18.63
C VAL A 45 -32.73 7.80 18.61
N ASP A 46 -32.81 8.41 17.42
CA ASP A 46 -32.94 9.86 17.25
C ASP A 46 -33.91 10.19 16.09
N LYS A 47 -35.14 9.75 16.24
CA LYS A 47 -36.19 9.88 15.22
C LYS A 47 -36.57 11.32 14.88
N GLN A 48 -36.30 12.27 15.78
CA GLN A 48 -36.63 13.67 15.54
C GLN A 48 -35.71 14.30 14.49
N ASP A 49 -34.42 14.00 14.56
CA ASP A 49 -33.45 14.52 13.63
C ASP A 49 -33.26 13.60 12.40
N PHE A 50 -33.59 12.30 12.54
CA PHE A 50 -33.47 11.29 11.48
C PHE A 50 -34.82 10.60 11.20
N PRO A 51 -35.80 11.33 10.59
CA PRO A 51 -37.13 10.78 10.34
C PRO A 51 -37.14 9.62 9.33
N THR A 52 -36.15 9.55 8.43
CA THR A 52 -36.03 8.49 7.43
C THR A 52 -34.67 7.80 7.48
N PHE A 53 -34.63 6.55 7.00
CA PHE A 53 -33.36 5.84 6.83
C PHE A 53 -32.41 6.57 5.88
N GLY A 54 -32.95 7.28 4.88
CA GLY A 54 -32.17 8.09 3.95
C GLY A 54 -31.38 9.20 4.66
N ASP A 55 -32.01 9.87 5.64
CA ASP A 55 -31.35 10.92 6.44
C ASP A 55 -30.22 10.33 7.29
N GLY A 56 -30.47 9.19 7.94
CA GLY A 56 -29.44 8.50 8.70
C GLY A 56 -28.29 7.99 7.84
N LEU A 57 -28.59 7.46 6.66
CA LEU A 57 -27.57 6.99 5.72
C LEU A 57 -26.72 8.16 5.17
N TRP A 58 -27.37 9.26 4.78
CA TRP A 58 -26.70 10.47 4.35
C TRP A 58 -25.73 10.97 5.42
N TRP A 59 -26.23 11.13 6.64
CA TRP A 59 -25.41 11.54 7.77
C TRP A 59 -24.24 10.60 8.02
N ALA A 60 -24.44 9.28 7.98
CA ALA A 60 -23.36 8.30 8.18
C ALA A 60 -22.28 8.42 7.10
N ILE A 61 -22.66 8.60 5.84
CA ILE A 61 -21.71 8.77 4.72
C ILE A 61 -20.87 10.03 4.91
N VAL A 62 -21.50 11.18 5.18
CA VAL A 62 -20.77 12.44 5.32
C VAL A 62 -19.91 12.50 6.58
N THR A 63 -20.31 11.75 7.62
CA THR A 63 -19.56 11.63 8.87
C THR A 63 -18.36 10.69 8.73
N LEU A 64 -18.55 9.48 8.15
CA LEU A 64 -17.48 8.54 7.86
C LEU A 64 -16.47 9.11 6.86
N GLY A 65 -16.95 9.86 5.87
CA GLY A 65 -16.12 10.58 4.90
C GLY A 65 -15.41 11.81 5.47
N THR A 66 -15.63 12.14 6.75
CA THR A 66 -15.09 13.32 7.44
C THR A 66 -15.47 14.66 6.77
N VAL A 67 -16.55 14.68 5.97
CA VAL A 67 -17.06 15.90 5.32
C VAL A 67 -17.82 16.77 6.32
N GLY A 68 -18.78 16.18 7.05
CA GLY A 68 -19.51 16.80 8.16
C GLY A 68 -20.21 18.10 7.81
N TYR A 69 -21.12 18.10 6.85
CA TYR A 69 -21.88 19.32 6.48
C TYR A 69 -22.63 19.95 7.66
N GLY A 70 -23.02 19.13 8.66
CA GLY A 70 -23.74 19.64 9.83
C GLY A 70 -25.20 19.99 9.56
N ASP A 71 -25.74 19.60 8.42
CA ASP A 71 -27.14 19.76 8.00
C ASP A 71 -28.07 18.87 8.81
N ILE A 72 -27.66 17.65 9.12
CA ILE A 72 -28.35 16.71 9.99
C ILE A 72 -27.34 16.18 11.00
N VAL A 73 -27.61 16.34 12.30
CA VAL A 73 -26.73 15.89 13.39
C VAL A 73 -27.54 15.34 14.56
N PRO A 74 -27.04 14.32 15.28
CA PRO A 74 -27.76 13.75 16.42
C PRO A 74 -27.74 14.70 17.62
N HIS A 75 -28.92 14.99 18.18
CA HIS A 75 -29.08 15.78 19.39
C HIS A 75 -29.33 14.94 20.64
N THR A 76 -29.85 13.74 20.51
CA THR A 76 -30.07 12.85 21.63
C THR A 76 -28.77 12.28 22.19
N ALA A 77 -28.73 11.93 23.47
CA ALA A 77 -27.55 11.34 24.12
C ALA A 77 -27.11 10.05 23.42
N TRP A 78 -28.05 9.18 23.07
CA TRP A 78 -27.77 7.92 22.35
C TRP A 78 -27.33 8.16 20.90
N GLY A 79 -27.94 9.11 20.22
CA GLY A 79 -27.50 9.52 18.87
C GLY A 79 -26.05 10.02 18.88
N ARG A 80 -25.64 10.78 19.90
CA ARG A 80 -24.26 11.23 20.07
C ARG A 80 -23.28 10.08 20.37
N VAL A 81 -23.71 9.07 21.12
CA VAL A 81 -22.88 7.86 21.32
C VAL A 81 -22.65 7.14 19.99
N VAL A 82 -23.72 6.91 19.21
CA VAL A 82 -23.60 6.34 17.87
C VAL A 82 -22.66 7.19 17.00
N GLY A 83 -22.85 8.51 17.01
CA GLY A 83 -22.01 9.45 16.26
C GLY A 83 -20.52 9.37 16.63
N SER A 84 -20.23 9.25 17.92
CA SER A 84 -18.84 9.10 18.40
C SER A 84 -18.18 7.82 17.87
N LEU A 85 -18.91 6.70 17.85
CA LEU A 85 -18.41 5.46 17.27
C LEU A 85 -18.17 5.59 15.76
N VAL A 86 -19.11 6.20 15.03
CA VAL A 86 -19.00 6.43 13.59
C VAL A 86 -17.76 7.29 13.27
N ILE A 87 -17.51 8.34 14.05
CA ILE A 87 -16.32 9.21 13.88
C ILE A 87 -15.04 8.40 14.09
N VAL A 88 -14.94 7.61 15.17
CA VAL A 88 -13.76 6.77 15.43
C VAL A 88 -13.50 5.80 14.28
N PHE A 89 -14.55 5.13 13.77
CA PHE A 89 -14.43 4.24 12.62
C PHE A 89 -14.01 4.99 11.35
N GLY A 90 -14.60 6.14 11.06
CA GLY A 90 -14.27 6.97 9.90
C GLY A 90 -12.82 7.42 9.89
N VAL A 91 -12.34 7.98 11.00
CA VAL A 91 -10.93 8.42 11.16
C VAL A 91 -9.98 7.23 11.00
N THR A 92 -10.29 6.11 11.65
CA THR A 92 -9.48 4.88 11.55
C THR A 92 -9.42 4.38 10.11
N PHE A 93 -10.54 4.35 9.41
CA PHE A 93 -10.59 3.92 8.00
C PHE A 93 -9.72 4.80 7.10
N ILE A 94 -9.82 6.12 7.22
CA ILE A 94 -9.00 7.06 6.43
C ILE A 94 -7.51 6.87 6.74
N ALA A 95 -7.14 6.69 8.01
CA ALA A 95 -5.76 6.43 8.41
C ALA A 95 -5.21 5.15 7.76
N PHE A 96 -5.97 4.04 7.80
CA PHE A 96 -5.58 2.79 7.14
C PHE A 96 -5.50 2.93 5.62
N LEU A 97 -6.45 3.62 4.99
CA LEU A 97 -6.44 3.86 3.56
C LEU A 97 -5.17 4.62 3.14
N THR A 98 -4.85 5.69 3.86
CA THR A 98 -3.63 6.47 3.62
C THR A 98 -2.37 5.62 3.80
N ALA A 99 -2.30 4.80 4.84
CA ALA A 99 -1.17 3.90 5.09
C ALA A 99 -0.98 2.88 3.95
N ILE A 100 -2.07 2.29 3.43
CA ILE A 100 -2.03 1.33 2.32
C ILE A 100 -1.52 2.00 1.05
N VAL A 101 -2.06 3.18 0.72
CA VAL A 101 -1.66 3.95 -0.47
C VAL A 101 -0.18 4.34 -0.38
N THR A 102 0.23 4.91 0.75
CA THR A 102 1.63 5.30 0.99
C THR A 102 2.59 4.11 0.90
N SER A 103 2.23 2.98 1.52
CA SER A 103 3.01 1.74 1.46
C SER A 103 3.21 1.24 0.02
N ALA A 104 2.19 1.35 -0.83
CA ALA A 104 2.28 0.97 -2.24
C ALA A 104 3.29 1.85 -3.00
N PHE A 105 3.28 3.17 -2.78
CA PHE A 105 4.23 4.08 -3.40
C PHE A 105 5.67 3.85 -2.92
N VAL A 106 5.88 3.68 -1.61
CA VAL A 106 7.19 3.41 -1.03
C VAL A 106 7.76 2.12 -1.59
N SER A 107 6.97 1.04 -1.63
CA SER A 107 7.41 -0.24 -2.19
C SER A 107 7.80 -0.14 -3.66
N ALA A 108 7.08 0.63 -4.45
CA ALA A 108 7.40 0.86 -5.86
C ALA A 108 8.72 1.65 -6.04
N ALA A 109 8.95 2.65 -5.18
CA ALA A 109 10.19 3.44 -5.19
C ALA A 109 11.42 2.59 -4.79
N GLU A 110 11.30 1.78 -3.73
CA GLU A 110 12.36 0.86 -3.31
C GLU A 110 12.72 -0.17 -4.37
N GLN A 111 11.72 -0.70 -5.10
CA GLN A 111 11.98 -1.64 -6.18
C GLN A 111 12.80 -1.01 -7.31
N ARG A 112 12.44 0.23 -7.69
CA ARG A 112 13.20 0.96 -8.72
C ARG A 112 14.64 1.22 -8.27
N ALA A 113 14.84 1.63 -7.02
CA ALA A 113 16.17 1.87 -6.46
C ALA A 113 17.04 0.59 -6.50
N ARG A 114 16.47 -0.57 -6.10
CA ARG A 114 17.17 -1.87 -6.13
C ARG A 114 17.56 -2.29 -7.55
N VAL A 115 16.69 -2.08 -8.54
CA VAL A 115 17.02 -2.40 -9.93
C VAL A 115 18.17 -1.55 -10.44
N VAL A 116 18.17 -0.26 -10.14
CA VAL A 116 19.26 0.64 -10.53
C VAL A 116 20.58 0.25 -9.86
N GLU A 117 20.55 -0.12 -8.58
CA GLU A 117 21.73 -0.58 -7.83
C GLU A 117 22.30 -1.85 -8.44
N GLN A 118 21.48 -2.86 -8.72
CA GLN A 118 21.90 -4.10 -9.37
C GLN A 118 22.52 -3.84 -10.75
N GLN A 119 21.96 -2.95 -11.56
CA GLN A 119 22.52 -2.60 -12.85
C GLN A 119 23.89 -1.92 -12.73
N ARG A 120 24.10 -1.10 -11.70
CA ARG A 120 25.40 -0.49 -11.41
C ARG A 120 26.43 -1.54 -10.97
N GLU A 121 26.04 -2.46 -10.10
CA GLU A 121 26.91 -3.56 -9.65
C GLU A 121 27.33 -4.43 -10.84
N GLU A 122 26.38 -4.86 -11.68
CA GLU A 122 26.64 -5.66 -12.88
C GLU A 122 27.60 -4.93 -13.85
N ALA A 123 27.36 -3.63 -14.08
CA ALA A 123 28.22 -2.82 -14.96
C ALA A 123 29.65 -2.69 -14.40
N SER A 124 29.80 -2.50 -13.10
CA SER A 124 31.12 -2.38 -12.46
C SER A 124 31.88 -3.73 -12.46
N GLU A 125 31.17 -4.85 -12.27
CA GLU A 125 31.77 -6.18 -12.39
C GLU A 125 32.23 -6.47 -13.81
N GLU A 126 31.44 -6.09 -14.82
CA GLU A 126 31.80 -6.29 -16.22
C GLU A 126 33.01 -5.46 -16.60
N GLU A 127 33.09 -4.21 -16.14
CA GLU A 127 34.26 -3.34 -16.34
C GLU A 127 35.51 -3.95 -15.69
N THR A 128 35.39 -4.40 -14.46
CA THR A 128 36.50 -5.06 -13.73
C THR A 128 36.95 -6.33 -14.47
N ARG A 129 36.06 -7.15 -14.98
CA ARG A 129 36.37 -8.34 -15.78
C ARG A 129 37.10 -7.98 -17.08
N LYS A 130 36.68 -6.90 -17.75
CA LYS A 130 37.33 -6.42 -18.97
C LYS A 130 38.78 -5.97 -18.69
N LEU A 131 38.99 -5.23 -17.60
CA LEU A 131 40.33 -4.80 -17.15
C LEU A 131 41.22 -6.01 -16.81
N LEU A 132 40.71 -6.98 -16.07
CA LEU A 132 41.45 -8.19 -15.74
C LEU A 132 41.90 -8.97 -17.00
N ARG A 133 40.98 -9.14 -17.98
CA ARG A 133 41.32 -9.80 -19.25
C ARG A 133 42.39 -9.03 -20.02
N SER A 134 42.32 -7.70 -20.06
CA SER A 134 43.31 -6.90 -20.74
C SER A 134 44.69 -7.00 -20.09
N LEU A 135 44.75 -7.04 -18.75
CA LEU A 135 46.00 -7.26 -18.01
C LEU A 135 46.57 -8.66 -18.24
N GLN A 136 45.71 -9.70 -18.26
CA GLN A 136 46.18 -11.07 -18.59
C GLN A 136 46.81 -11.14 -19.98
N THR A 137 46.14 -10.53 -20.99
CA THR A 137 46.68 -10.51 -22.36
C THR A 137 48.01 -9.74 -22.44
N GLN A 138 48.14 -8.66 -21.67
CA GLN A 138 49.44 -7.93 -21.62
C GLN A 138 50.55 -8.74 -20.95
N LEU A 139 50.22 -9.49 -19.88
CA LEU A 139 51.18 -10.38 -19.23
C LEU A 139 51.66 -11.51 -20.15
N GLU A 140 50.72 -12.17 -20.83
CA GLU A 140 51.05 -13.22 -21.82
C GLU A 140 51.94 -12.68 -22.95
N ALA A 141 51.69 -11.47 -23.43
CA ALA A 141 52.52 -10.82 -24.45
C ALA A 141 53.91 -10.47 -23.94
N ILE A 142 54.09 -10.13 -22.67
CA ILE A 142 55.40 -9.88 -22.05
C ILE A 142 56.15 -11.18 -21.84
N GLU A 143 55.51 -12.24 -21.33
CA GLU A 143 56.11 -13.56 -21.17
C GLU A 143 56.63 -14.12 -22.51
N ALA A 144 55.79 -14.05 -23.57
CA ALA A 144 56.22 -14.48 -24.91
C ALA A 144 57.42 -13.71 -25.46
N LYS A 145 57.58 -12.42 -25.10
CA LYS A 145 58.73 -11.62 -25.48
C LYS A 145 60.00 -11.96 -24.67
N LEU A 146 59.85 -12.44 -23.45
CA LEU A 146 60.94 -12.87 -22.59
C LEU A 146 61.46 -14.25 -23.02
N ASP A 147 60.56 -15.19 -23.38
CA ASP A 147 60.94 -16.53 -23.85
C ASP A 147 61.56 -16.53 -25.26
N ALA A 148 61.36 -15.48 -26.06
CA ALA A 148 61.91 -15.30 -27.40
C ALA A 148 63.33 -14.66 -27.40
N ARG A 149 63.90 -14.39 -26.23
CA ARG A 149 65.27 -13.83 -26.07
C ARG A 149 66.22 -14.89 -25.58
#